data_20de6400c82f39eec62e84bc29ffe102
#
_entry.id   20de6400c82f39eec62e84bc29ffe102
#
_cell.length_a   1.000
_cell.length_b   1.000
_cell.length_c   1.000
_cell.angle_alpha   90.00
_cell.angle_beta   90.00
_cell.angle_gamma   90.00
#
_symmetry.space_group_name_H-M   'P 1'
#
loop_
_entity.id
_entity.type
_entity.pdbx_description
1 polymer ?
#
loop_
_entity_poly.entity_id
_entity_poly.type
_entity_poly.pdbx_seq_one_letter_code
_entity_poly.pdbx_strand_id
1 'polypeptide(L)'
;MDPFLQDHWGDVHTSLTTYARNQLRPQMPADLRVRVEEYVGLEIEQDEEEEVLSRQKPDVLVTENWSSAEQTAIAVSEAAVADEPLVVTTPRESETLRRVLIQDRRGDRLVTAIEFLSPGNKYGEALIHFRKKQRELLLGGVNLVEIDLIRGGGWAVFPPDAAIPGSHADPYRVVVVRALRSERFECYPAGIRQRLPRIRVPLRPGDRDAVLDLQLLVDQAWEDGGYSDIDYARGPLPKFEANDVEWIRERLAQQGIARIL
;
A
#
# COMPACT_ATOMS: atom_id res chain seq x y z
N MET A 1 0.53 14.95 -7.90
CA MET A 1 -0.73 14.53 -7.26
C MET A 1 -1.17 15.63 -6.32
N ASP A 2 -2.46 15.90 -6.23
CA ASP A 2 -2.98 16.81 -5.22
C ASP A 2 -2.78 16.20 -3.82
N PRO A 3 -2.05 16.89 -2.91
CA PRO A 3 -1.73 16.34 -1.59
C PRO A 3 -2.94 16.16 -0.67
N PHE A 4 -4.03 16.85 -0.92
CA PHE A 4 -5.26 16.73 -0.13
C PHE A 4 -5.99 15.41 -0.36
N LEU A 5 -5.72 14.72 -1.47
CA LEU A 5 -6.25 13.38 -1.73
C LEU A 5 -5.76 12.33 -0.70
N GLN A 6 -4.72 12.63 0.06
CA GLN A 6 -4.23 11.72 1.11
C GLN A 6 -5.23 11.55 2.26
N ASP A 7 -6.09 12.54 2.51
CA ASP A 7 -7.13 12.48 3.54
C ASP A 7 -8.27 11.49 3.14
N HIS A 8 -8.34 11.15 1.85
CA HIS A 8 -9.31 10.22 1.26
C HIS A 8 -8.64 8.94 0.75
N TRP A 9 -7.50 8.55 1.33
CA TRP A 9 -6.62 7.53 0.76
C TRP A 9 -7.29 6.18 0.51
N GLY A 10 -8.21 5.75 1.35
CA GLY A 10 -8.91 4.48 1.16
C GLY A 10 -9.66 4.39 -0.17
N ASP A 11 -10.38 5.44 -0.55
CA ASP A 11 -11.10 5.55 -1.82
C ASP A 11 -10.13 5.75 -2.99
N VAL A 12 -9.20 6.71 -2.85
CA VAL A 12 -8.18 7.01 -3.86
C VAL A 12 -7.34 5.76 -4.18
N HIS A 13 -6.88 5.03 -3.17
CA HIS A 13 -6.11 3.81 -3.32
C HIS A 13 -6.88 2.72 -4.08
N THR A 14 -8.16 2.55 -3.75
CA THR A 14 -9.05 1.61 -4.44
C THR A 14 -9.18 1.96 -5.93
N SER A 15 -9.39 3.23 -6.22
CA SER A 15 -9.52 3.77 -7.57
C SER A 15 -8.21 3.60 -8.36
N LEU A 16 -7.06 3.99 -7.78
CA LEU A 16 -5.75 3.86 -8.42
C LEU A 16 -5.44 2.41 -8.81
N THR A 17 -5.69 1.43 -7.93
CA THR A 17 -5.43 0.01 -8.23
C THR A 17 -6.35 -0.50 -9.34
N THR A 18 -7.61 -0.09 -9.33
CA THR A 18 -8.59 -0.46 -10.36
C THR A 18 -8.22 0.12 -11.73
N TYR A 19 -7.88 1.41 -11.78
CA TYR A 19 -7.53 2.08 -13.04
C TYR A 19 -6.18 1.61 -13.57
N ALA A 20 -5.21 1.31 -12.70
CA ALA A 20 -3.94 0.71 -13.10
C ALA A 20 -4.15 -0.64 -13.80
N ARG A 21 -4.99 -1.53 -13.22
CA ARG A 21 -5.40 -2.77 -13.88
C ARG A 21 -6.03 -2.51 -15.25
N ASN A 22 -6.95 -1.56 -15.33
CA ASN A 22 -7.66 -1.26 -16.57
C ASN A 22 -6.73 -0.71 -17.66
N GLN A 23 -5.78 0.16 -17.29
CA GLN A 23 -4.80 0.74 -18.21
C GLN A 23 -3.77 -0.29 -18.70
N LEU A 24 -3.38 -1.24 -17.84
CA LEU A 24 -2.40 -2.26 -18.17
C LEU A 24 -3.01 -3.42 -18.98
N ARG A 25 -4.26 -3.79 -18.70
CA ARG A 25 -4.91 -4.96 -19.33
C ARG A 25 -4.78 -5.02 -20.85
N PRO A 26 -5.03 -3.97 -21.65
CA PRO A 26 -4.93 -4.01 -23.11
C PRO A 26 -3.49 -4.14 -23.61
N GLN A 27 -2.49 -3.95 -22.77
CA GLN A 27 -1.07 -4.04 -23.13
C GLN A 27 -0.47 -5.42 -22.85
N MET A 28 -1.24 -6.33 -22.25
CA MET A 28 -0.74 -7.64 -21.87
C MET A 28 -0.66 -8.61 -23.03
N PRO A 29 0.42 -9.41 -23.13
CA PRO A 29 0.41 -10.64 -23.93
C PRO A 29 -0.77 -11.54 -23.57
N ALA A 30 -1.24 -12.33 -24.54
CA ALA A 30 -2.47 -13.14 -24.40
C ALA A 30 -2.43 -14.16 -23.24
N ASP A 31 -1.24 -14.58 -22.84
CA ASP A 31 -0.99 -15.53 -21.75
C ASP A 31 -0.67 -14.85 -20.40
N LEU A 32 -0.67 -13.51 -20.35
CA LEU A 32 -0.63 -12.77 -19.09
C LEU A 32 -2.01 -12.23 -18.71
N ARG A 33 -2.19 -12.00 -17.43
CA ARG A 33 -3.39 -11.34 -16.88
C ARG A 33 -3.01 -10.33 -15.80
N VAL A 34 -3.79 -9.28 -15.69
CA VAL A 34 -3.68 -8.29 -14.63
C VAL A 34 -4.86 -8.45 -13.69
N ARG A 35 -4.62 -8.55 -12.38
CA ARG A 35 -5.63 -8.64 -11.33
C ARG A 35 -5.37 -7.65 -10.22
N VAL A 36 -6.42 -7.22 -9.55
CA VAL A 36 -6.33 -6.60 -8.23
C VAL A 36 -6.55 -7.69 -7.21
N GLU A 37 -5.66 -7.82 -6.27
CA GLU A 37 -5.82 -8.68 -5.08
C GLU A 37 -6.01 -7.82 -3.86
N GLU A 38 -6.98 -8.21 -3.05
CA GLU A 38 -7.22 -7.67 -1.73
C GLU A 38 -6.66 -8.61 -0.67
N TYR A 39 -6.04 -8.06 0.34
CA TYR A 39 -5.65 -8.81 1.53
C TYR A 39 -5.88 -7.94 2.76
N VAL A 40 -6.30 -8.57 3.83
CA VAL A 40 -6.50 -7.88 5.10
C VAL A 40 -5.15 -7.81 5.78
N GLY A 41 -4.62 -6.61 5.92
CA GLY A 41 -3.52 -6.34 6.82
C GLY A 41 -4.09 -6.36 8.23
N LEU A 42 -3.94 -7.48 8.92
CA LEU A 42 -4.11 -7.48 10.37
C LEU A 42 -2.81 -6.89 10.92
N GLU A 43 -2.90 -5.79 11.65
CA GLU A 43 -1.90 -5.46 12.65
C GLU A 43 -2.01 -6.51 13.76
N ILE A 44 -1.49 -7.69 13.49
CA ILE A 44 -1.16 -8.64 14.52
C ILE A 44 0.23 -8.22 14.95
N GLU A 45 0.36 -7.74 16.17
CA GLU A 45 1.60 -7.87 16.91
C GLU A 45 1.91 -9.37 16.97
N GLN A 46 2.49 -9.91 15.91
CA GLN A 46 3.09 -11.23 15.94
C GLN A 46 4.49 -11.01 16.46
N ASP A 47 4.65 -11.23 17.76
CA ASP A 47 5.94 -11.49 18.34
C ASP A 47 6.65 -12.55 17.48
N GLU A 48 7.95 -12.38 17.26
CA GLU A 48 8.79 -13.40 16.56
C GLU A 48 8.67 -14.79 17.17
N GLU A 49 8.10 -14.91 18.34
CA GLU A 49 7.76 -16.17 19.03
C GLU A 49 6.62 -16.96 18.36
N GLU A 50 5.70 -16.34 17.60
CA GLU A 50 4.58 -17.09 16.98
C GLU A 50 5.02 -17.97 15.79
N GLU A 51 6.07 -17.59 15.06
CA GLU A 51 6.63 -18.45 14.00
C GLU A 51 7.31 -19.70 14.61
N VAL A 52 7.79 -19.60 15.83
CA VAL A 52 8.34 -20.72 16.62
C VAL A 52 7.20 -21.53 17.26
N LEU A 53 6.14 -20.87 17.75
CA LEU A 53 4.96 -21.51 18.35
C LEU A 53 4.15 -22.31 17.32
N SER A 54 4.15 -21.93 16.04
CA SER A 54 3.49 -22.72 14.99
C SER A 54 4.10 -24.12 14.80
N ARG A 55 5.29 -24.36 15.32
CA ARG A 55 5.99 -25.68 15.31
C ARG A 55 5.96 -26.42 16.63
N GLN A 56 5.53 -25.78 17.71
CA GLN A 56 5.36 -26.42 19.02
C GLN A 56 3.90 -26.81 19.19
N LYS A 57 3.65 -28.10 19.39
CA LYS A 57 2.32 -28.54 19.79
C LYS A 57 2.08 -28.08 21.23
N PRO A 58 0.96 -27.41 21.52
CA PRO A 58 0.63 -27.03 22.87
C PRO A 58 0.49 -28.32 23.74
N ASP A 59 0.93 -28.22 24.97
CA ASP A 59 0.88 -29.36 25.93
C ASP A 59 -0.57 -29.80 26.21
N VAL A 60 -1.53 -28.90 26.00
CA VAL A 60 -2.97 -29.18 26.11
C VAL A 60 -3.68 -28.54 24.93
N LEU A 61 -4.36 -29.33 24.11
CA LEU A 61 -5.20 -28.87 23.01
C LEU A 61 -6.67 -29.09 23.38
N VAL A 62 -7.43 -28.01 23.55
CA VAL A 62 -8.89 -28.08 23.67
C VAL A 62 -9.46 -27.75 22.28
N THR A 63 -9.98 -28.77 21.60
CA THR A 63 -10.64 -28.63 20.30
C THR A 63 -12.15 -28.72 20.47
N GLU A 64 -12.84 -27.60 20.50
CA GLU A 64 -14.28 -27.52 20.29
C GLU A 64 -14.59 -26.53 19.18
N ASN A 65 -15.50 -26.95 18.29
CA ASN A 65 -16.06 -26.05 17.30
C ASN A 65 -17.10 -25.15 17.99
N TRP A 66 -16.72 -23.91 18.26
CA TRP A 66 -17.65 -22.92 18.78
C TRP A 66 -18.60 -22.46 17.66
N SER A 67 -19.75 -23.14 17.57
CA SER A 67 -20.90 -22.52 16.91
C SER A 67 -21.61 -21.67 17.96
N SER A 68 -21.96 -20.45 17.61
CA SER A 68 -22.59 -19.44 18.46
C SER A 68 -24.06 -19.74 18.78
N ALA A 69 -24.35 -20.97 19.22
CA ALA A 69 -25.67 -21.33 19.70
C ALA A 69 -25.55 -22.24 20.92
N GLU A 70 -26.17 -21.79 21.98
CA GLU A 70 -26.47 -22.52 23.23
C GLU A 70 -25.35 -22.58 24.29
N GLN A 71 -25.36 -21.53 25.13
CA GLN A 71 -24.84 -21.65 26.49
C GLN A 71 -25.75 -22.58 27.32
N THR A 72 -25.47 -23.88 27.27
CA THR A 72 -26.05 -24.75 28.26
C THR A 72 -25.15 -24.69 29.49
N ALA A 73 -25.69 -24.22 30.59
CA ALA A 73 -25.01 -24.11 31.87
C ALA A 73 -24.56 -25.52 32.34
N ILE A 74 -23.24 -25.76 32.26
CA ILE A 74 -22.62 -26.94 32.88
C ILE A 74 -22.56 -26.67 34.38
N ALA A 75 -23.15 -27.55 35.19
CA ALA A 75 -23.08 -27.51 36.63
C ALA A 75 -21.64 -27.56 37.12
N VAL A 76 -21.13 -26.42 37.60
CA VAL A 76 -19.76 -26.34 38.16
C VAL A 76 -19.79 -26.97 39.54
N SER A 77 -18.94 -27.99 39.76
CA SER A 77 -18.66 -28.56 41.08
C SER A 77 -17.96 -27.52 41.97
N GLU A 78 -18.25 -27.54 43.25
CA GLU A 78 -17.94 -26.51 44.26
C GLU A 78 -16.47 -26.13 44.52
N ALA A 79 -15.54 -26.30 43.64
CA ALA A 79 -14.13 -26.12 43.95
C ALA A 79 -13.31 -25.38 42.91
N ALA A 80 -13.45 -24.16 42.77
CA ALA A 80 -12.54 -23.11 42.34
C ALA A 80 -13.30 -22.03 41.53
N VAL A 81 -13.71 -21.00 42.20
CA VAL A 81 -14.12 -19.76 41.53
C VAL A 81 -12.84 -19.07 41.07
N ALA A 82 -12.67 -18.90 39.77
CA ALA A 82 -11.56 -18.13 39.23
C ALA A 82 -11.76 -16.64 39.57
N ASP A 83 -10.67 -15.92 39.83
CA ASP A 83 -10.70 -14.50 40.03
C ASP A 83 -11.20 -13.79 38.76
N GLU A 84 -11.89 -12.69 38.94
CA GLU A 84 -12.42 -11.90 37.82
C GLU A 84 -11.27 -11.17 37.11
N PRO A 85 -10.98 -11.45 35.80
CA PRO A 85 -9.87 -10.79 35.12
C PRO A 85 -10.23 -9.35 34.72
N LEU A 86 -9.25 -8.46 34.69
CA LEU A 86 -9.38 -7.18 34.02
C LEU A 86 -9.41 -7.44 32.50
N VAL A 87 -10.54 -7.20 31.86
CA VAL A 87 -10.65 -7.31 30.41
C VAL A 87 -10.27 -5.98 29.77
N VAL A 88 -9.14 -5.94 29.06
CA VAL A 88 -8.71 -4.79 28.27
C VAL A 88 -8.99 -5.10 26.80
N THR A 89 -9.81 -4.26 26.17
CA THR A 89 -10.09 -4.38 24.75
C THR A 89 -9.26 -3.33 24.02
N THR A 90 -8.34 -3.75 23.18
CA THR A 90 -7.65 -2.86 22.24
C THR A 90 -8.40 -2.89 20.90
N PRO A 91 -8.70 -1.73 20.30
CA PRO A 91 -9.31 -1.71 18.97
C PRO A 91 -8.31 -2.32 17.97
N ARG A 92 -8.75 -3.31 17.20
CA ARG A 92 -8.01 -3.84 16.07
C ARG A 92 -8.41 -3.06 14.84
N GLU A 93 -7.53 -2.22 14.35
CA GLU A 93 -7.73 -1.59 13.05
C GLU A 93 -7.28 -2.58 11.97
N SER A 94 -8.23 -3.06 11.18
CA SER A 94 -7.94 -3.87 10.00
C SER A 94 -7.93 -2.95 8.78
N GLU A 95 -6.79 -2.79 8.13
CA GLU A 95 -6.70 -2.08 6.86
C GLU A 95 -6.83 -3.08 5.71
N THR A 96 -7.76 -2.82 4.78
CA THR A 96 -7.84 -3.59 3.54
C THR A 96 -6.79 -3.05 2.57
N LEU A 97 -5.76 -3.83 2.34
CA LEU A 97 -4.69 -3.51 1.41
C LEU A 97 -4.99 -4.11 0.03
N ARG A 98 -4.66 -3.38 -1.02
CA ARG A 98 -4.83 -3.83 -2.41
C ARG A 98 -3.54 -3.67 -3.19
N ARG A 99 -3.32 -4.61 -4.11
CA ARG A 99 -2.18 -4.56 -5.03
C ARG A 99 -2.60 -5.02 -6.42
N VAL A 100 -1.87 -4.59 -7.43
CA VAL A 100 -2.09 -5.04 -8.80
C VAL A 100 -1.04 -6.10 -9.14
N LEU A 101 -1.49 -7.27 -9.58
CA LEU A 101 -0.63 -8.39 -9.92
C LEU A 101 -0.71 -8.71 -11.42
N ILE A 102 0.45 -8.92 -12.02
CA ILE A 102 0.58 -9.48 -13.37
C ILE A 102 1.04 -10.93 -13.23
N GLN A 103 0.22 -11.85 -13.73
CA GLN A 103 0.39 -13.29 -13.57
C GLN A 103 0.40 -14.00 -14.91
N ASP A 104 1.20 -15.05 -15.05
CA ASP A 104 1.16 -15.99 -16.16
C ASP A 104 -0.02 -16.94 -15.97
N ARG A 105 -0.89 -17.05 -17.00
CA ARG A 105 -2.09 -17.90 -16.96
C ARG A 105 -1.78 -19.39 -16.94
N ARG A 106 -0.60 -19.81 -17.42
CA ARG A 106 -0.23 -21.22 -17.58
C ARG A 106 0.18 -21.91 -16.29
N GLY A 107 0.55 -21.15 -15.27
CA GLY A 107 1.03 -21.72 -14.01
C GLY A 107 0.76 -20.83 -12.80
N ASP A 108 -0.11 -19.83 -12.92
CA ASP A 108 -0.41 -18.80 -11.91
C ASP A 108 0.85 -18.12 -11.34
N ARG A 109 1.96 -18.20 -12.09
CA ARG A 109 3.23 -17.62 -11.66
C ARG A 109 3.13 -16.11 -11.67
N LEU A 110 3.44 -15.50 -10.54
CA LEU A 110 3.54 -14.05 -10.40
C LEU A 110 4.74 -13.52 -11.19
N VAL A 111 4.52 -12.50 -12.02
CA VAL A 111 5.53 -11.86 -12.87
C VAL A 111 5.91 -10.49 -12.31
N THR A 112 4.91 -9.69 -11.95
CA THR A 112 5.11 -8.33 -11.44
C THR A 112 4.06 -8.00 -10.39
N ALA A 113 4.49 -7.42 -9.30
CA ALA A 113 3.63 -6.82 -8.28
C ALA A 113 3.76 -5.29 -8.35
N ILE A 114 2.62 -4.61 -8.33
CA ILE A 114 2.53 -3.15 -8.30
C ILE A 114 1.83 -2.77 -7.01
N GLU A 115 2.53 -2.04 -6.17
CA GLU A 115 2.07 -1.61 -4.85
C GLU A 115 1.90 -0.08 -4.85
N PHE A 116 0.68 0.39 -4.64
CA PHE A 116 0.44 1.76 -4.20
C PHE A 116 0.50 1.74 -2.68
N LEU A 117 1.49 2.41 -2.11
CA LEU A 117 1.71 2.35 -0.66
C LEU A 117 0.55 3.01 0.09
N SER A 118 0.12 2.38 1.20
CA SER A 118 -0.80 3.00 2.14
C SER A 118 -0.04 3.64 3.32
N PRO A 119 -0.66 4.55 4.06
CA PRO A 119 -0.05 5.11 5.28
C PRO A 119 0.41 4.02 6.25
N GLY A 120 -0.40 2.96 6.45
CA GLY A 120 -0.07 1.83 7.32
C GLY A 120 1.24 1.13 6.98
N ASN A 121 1.61 1.05 5.70
CA ASN A 121 2.88 0.42 5.27
C ASN A 121 4.13 1.21 5.68
N LYS A 122 4.01 2.41 6.24
CA LYS A 122 5.12 3.35 6.47
C LYS A 122 5.50 3.52 7.93
N TYR A 123 4.88 2.80 8.85
CA TYR A 123 5.10 2.94 10.29
C TYR A 123 5.30 1.58 10.98
N GLY A 124 6.06 1.61 12.08
CA GLY A 124 6.19 0.50 13.03
C GLY A 124 6.52 -0.84 12.40
N GLU A 125 5.87 -1.86 12.90
CA GLU A 125 6.03 -3.25 12.43
C GLU A 125 5.51 -3.47 11.02
N ALA A 126 4.45 -2.78 10.62
CA ALA A 126 3.92 -2.90 9.27
C ALA A 126 4.95 -2.50 8.19
N LEU A 127 5.84 -1.53 8.47
CA LEU A 127 6.96 -1.21 7.59
C LEU A 127 7.97 -2.36 7.51
N ILE A 128 8.23 -3.03 8.63
CA ILE A 128 9.16 -4.19 8.68
C ILE A 128 8.59 -5.34 7.85
N HIS A 129 7.32 -5.68 8.04
CA HIS A 129 6.62 -6.71 7.28
C HIS A 129 6.55 -6.38 5.79
N PHE A 130 6.26 -5.12 5.46
CA PHE A 130 6.25 -4.67 4.07
C PHE A 130 7.61 -4.87 3.40
N ARG A 131 8.70 -4.50 4.08
CA ARG A 131 10.08 -4.71 3.58
C ARG A 131 10.47 -6.18 3.47
N LYS A 132 10.01 -7.03 4.38
CA LYS A 132 10.20 -8.49 4.29
C LYS A 132 9.53 -9.03 3.03
N LYS A 133 8.26 -8.69 2.82
CA LYS A 133 7.48 -9.06 1.63
C LYS A 133 8.12 -8.61 0.32
N GLN A 134 8.63 -7.37 0.26
CA GLN A 134 9.36 -6.87 -0.92
C GLN A 134 10.55 -7.79 -1.27
N ARG A 135 11.36 -8.16 -0.27
CA ARG A 135 12.51 -9.05 -0.45
C ARG A 135 12.09 -10.44 -0.91
N GLU A 136 11.06 -11.01 -0.32
CA GLU A 136 10.52 -12.32 -0.69
C GLU A 136 10.03 -12.34 -2.15
N LEU A 137 9.34 -11.31 -2.59
CA LEU A 137 8.90 -11.17 -3.98
C LEU A 137 10.10 -11.12 -4.96
N LEU A 138 11.10 -10.31 -4.66
CA LEU A 138 12.32 -10.22 -5.49
C LEU A 138 13.09 -11.53 -5.52
N LEU A 139 13.26 -12.21 -4.38
CA LEU A 139 13.91 -13.54 -4.30
C LEU A 139 13.09 -14.59 -5.07
N GLY A 140 11.77 -14.47 -5.10
CA GLY A 140 10.87 -15.29 -5.89
C GLY A 140 10.89 -14.99 -7.40
N GLY A 141 11.72 -14.05 -7.84
CA GLY A 141 11.84 -13.66 -9.26
C GLY A 141 10.70 -12.76 -9.75
N VAL A 142 10.01 -12.05 -8.85
CA VAL A 142 8.92 -11.13 -9.15
C VAL A 142 9.44 -9.71 -9.27
N ASN A 143 9.09 -9.01 -10.36
CA ASN A 143 9.40 -7.58 -10.49
C ASN A 143 8.52 -6.77 -9.53
N LEU A 144 9.07 -5.68 -9.00
CA LEU A 144 8.32 -4.76 -8.14
C LEU A 144 8.16 -3.40 -8.80
N VAL A 145 6.97 -2.83 -8.64
CA VAL A 145 6.68 -1.43 -8.96
C VAL A 145 6.09 -0.82 -7.70
N GLU A 146 6.78 0.14 -7.14
CA GLU A 146 6.43 0.77 -5.86
C GLU A 146 6.10 2.24 -6.10
N ILE A 147 4.89 2.61 -5.70
CA ILE A 147 4.33 3.94 -5.94
C ILE A 147 3.92 4.51 -4.59
N ASP A 148 4.76 5.35 -4.02
CA ASP A 148 4.51 6.06 -2.76
C ASP A 148 4.05 7.48 -3.04
N LEU A 149 2.76 7.70 -2.97
CA LEU A 149 2.11 9.01 -3.08
C LEU A 149 1.70 9.57 -1.72
N ILE A 150 2.22 8.99 -0.63
CA ILE A 150 2.00 9.42 0.75
C ILE A 150 3.20 10.21 1.24
N ARG A 151 2.99 11.48 1.60
CA ARG A 151 4.06 12.38 2.05
C ARG A 151 4.56 12.06 3.45
N GLY A 152 3.69 11.58 4.33
CA GLY A 152 4.04 11.19 5.70
C GLY A 152 4.68 9.81 5.79
N GLY A 153 5.17 9.49 6.99
CA GLY A 153 5.71 8.18 7.32
C GLY A 153 7.15 7.92 6.95
N GLY A 154 7.60 6.71 7.26
CA GLY A 154 8.97 6.28 7.00
C GLY A 154 9.24 5.99 5.53
N TRP A 155 10.52 5.83 5.21
CA TRP A 155 10.96 5.42 3.88
C TRP A 155 10.64 3.94 3.66
N ALA A 156 9.77 3.63 2.71
CA ALA A 156 9.28 2.26 2.51
C ALA A 156 9.65 1.64 1.16
N VAL A 157 10.01 2.45 0.16
CA VAL A 157 10.40 1.96 -1.18
C VAL A 157 11.86 1.53 -1.24
N PHE A 158 12.24 0.71 -2.22
CA PHE A 158 13.63 0.50 -2.62
C PHE A 158 14.12 1.65 -3.50
N PRO A 159 15.42 1.96 -3.49
CA PRO A 159 16.49 1.62 -2.55
C PRO A 159 16.39 2.42 -1.24
N PRO A 160 17.37 2.29 -0.32
CA PRO A 160 17.45 3.14 0.86
C PRO A 160 17.47 4.62 0.51
N ASP A 161 16.92 5.46 1.39
CA ASP A 161 16.78 6.92 1.23
C ASP A 161 18.02 7.60 0.66
N ALA A 162 19.17 7.35 1.26
CA ALA A 162 20.45 7.97 0.86
C ALA A 162 20.89 7.68 -0.59
N ALA A 163 20.25 6.74 -1.28
CA ALA A 163 20.60 6.35 -2.64
C ALA A 163 19.82 7.09 -3.73
N ILE A 164 18.72 7.78 -3.36
CA ILE A 164 17.89 8.53 -4.33
C ILE A 164 18.08 10.03 -4.12
N PRO A 165 18.46 10.80 -5.17
CA PRO A 165 18.49 12.26 -5.09
C PRO A 165 17.11 12.83 -4.77
N GLY A 166 17.04 13.92 -3.98
CA GLY A 166 15.79 14.57 -3.59
C GLY A 166 14.88 14.92 -4.77
N SER A 167 15.43 15.27 -5.93
CA SER A 167 14.67 15.51 -7.17
C SER A 167 13.84 14.31 -7.66
N HIS A 168 14.12 13.11 -7.15
CA HIS A 168 13.42 11.86 -7.49
C HIS A 168 12.75 11.21 -6.28
N ALA A 169 12.77 11.85 -5.11
CA ALA A 169 12.28 11.30 -3.87
C ALA A 169 11.34 12.22 -3.10
N ASP A 170 11.18 13.46 -3.54
CA ASP A 170 10.41 14.46 -2.80
C ASP A 170 9.34 15.12 -3.67
N PRO A 171 8.07 15.16 -3.22
CA PRO A 171 7.56 14.53 -2.02
C PRO A 171 7.12 13.08 -2.23
N TYR A 172 7.04 12.60 -3.46
CA TYR A 172 6.57 11.28 -3.82
C TYR A 172 7.70 10.41 -4.37
N ARG A 173 7.52 9.09 -4.31
CA ARG A 173 8.53 8.12 -4.72
C ARG A 173 7.93 7.09 -5.66
N VAL A 174 8.55 6.90 -6.80
CA VAL A 174 8.13 5.92 -7.79
C VAL A 174 9.34 5.13 -8.23
N VAL A 175 9.36 3.84 -7.91
CA VAL A 175 10.51 2.97 -8.11
C VAL A 175 10.09 1.69 -8.81
N VAL A 176 10.88 1.26 -9.78
CA VAL A 176 10.75 -0.04 -10.44
C VAL A 176 12.00 -0.86 -10.19
N VAL A 177 11.81 -2.08 -9.71
CA VAL A 177 12.88 -3.05 -9.46
C VAL A 177 12.64 -4.30 -10.30
N ARG A 178 13.60 -4.62 -11.17
CA ARG A 178 13.54 -5.83 -11.98
C ARG A 178 14.18 -6.98 -11.22
N ALA A 179 13.46 -8.08 -11.04
CA ALA A 179 13.93 -9.22 -10.27
C ALA A 179 15.28 -9.79 -10.77
N LEU A 180 15.49 -9.82 -12.08
CA LEU A 180 16.76 -10.27 -12.67
C LEU A 180 17.94 -9.29 -12.52
N ARG A 181 17.68 -8.09 -12.02
CA ARG A 181 18.66 -7.01 -11.80
C ARG A 181 18.28 -6.25 -10.53
N SER A 182 18.07 -6.97 -9.44
CA SER A 182 17.53 -6.44 -8.18
C SER A 182 18.44 -5.42 -7.49
N GLU A 183 19.66 -5.27 -7.94
CA GLU A 183 20.62 -4.24 -7.53
C GLU A 183 20.46 -2.90 -8.29
N ARG A 184 19.56 -2.86 -9.30
CA ARG A 184 19.31 -1.67 -10.12
C ARG A 184 17.87 -1.17 -9.91
N PHE A 185 17.76 0.11 -9.58
CA PHE A 185 16.50 0.77 -9.29
C PHE A 185 16.21 1.84 -10.34
N GLU A 186 15.06 1.73 -11.00
CA GLU A 186 14.58 2.75 -11.93
C GLU A 186 13.72 3.73 -11.13
N CYS A 187 14.31 4.86 -10.72
CA CYS A 187 13.63 5.89 -9.93
C CYS A 187 13.07 6.97 -10.85
N TYR A 188 11.79 7.24 -10.77
CA TYR A 188 11.11 8.23 -11.59
C TYR A 188 10.86 9.50 -10.79
N PRO A 189 11.08 10.70 -11.35
CA PRO A 189 10.78 11.95 -10.68
C PRO A 189 9.26 12.08 -10.47
N ALA A 190 8.85 12.40 -9.24
CA ALA A 190 7.45 12.54 -8.86
C ALA A 190 7.24 13.75 -7.93
N GLY A 191 7.74 14.90 -8.34
CA GLY A 191 7.61 16.15 -7.60
C GLY A 191 6.19 16.73 -7.65
N ILE A 192 5.85 17.54 -6.64
CA ILE A 192 4.53 18.18 -6.54
C ILE A 192 4.25 19.17 -7.70
N ARG A 193 5.29 19.80 -8.24
CA ARG A 193 5.19 20.85 -9.24
C ARG A 193 5.15 20.34 -10.68
N GLN A 194 5.22 19.04 -10.86
CA GLN A 194 5.27 18.41 -12.18
C GLN A 194 4.21 17.33 -12.32
N ARG A 195 3.93 16.99 -13.56
CA ARG A 195 3.08 15.85 -13.89
C ARG A 195 3.70 14.55 -13.36
N LEU A 196 2.89 13.68 -12.79
CA LEU A 196 3.33 12.35 -12.41
C LEU A 196 3.82 11.56 -13.64
N PRO A 197 4.83 10.71 -13.47
CA PRO A 197 5.50 10.07 -14.60
C PRO A 197 4.64 8.99 -15.27
N ARG A 198 5.02 8.70 -16.53
CA ARG A 198 4.73 7.44 -17.19
C ARG A 198 5.86 6.48 -16.88
N ILE A 199 5.52 5.36 -16.27
CA ILE A 199 6.53 4.39 -15.83
C ILE A 199 6.49 3.13 -16.68
N ARG A 200 7.62 2.43 -16.74
CA ARG A 200 7.71 1.10 -17.33
C ARG A 200 7.30 0.06 -16.30
N VAL A 201 6.43 -0.84 -16.69
CA VAL A 201 6.03 -1.98 -15.88
C VAL A 201 6.65 -3.23 -16.50
N PRO A 202 7.67 -3.83 -15.85
CA PRO A 202 8.36 -4.99 -16.39
C PRO A 202 7.42 -6.19 -16.51
N LEU A 203 7.59 -6.94 -17.58
CA LEU A 203 6.95 -8.24 -17.80
C LEU A 203 8.01 -9.35 -17.73
N ARG A 204 7.74 -10.51 -18.37
CA ARG A 204 8.70 -11.61 -18.42
C ARG A 204 9.93 -11.23 -19.28
N PRO A 205 11.05 -11.89 -19.07
CA PRO A 205 12.19 -11.75 -19.97
C PRO A 205 11.77 -12.01 -21.43
N GLY A 206 12.08 -11.05 -22.31
CA GLY A 206 11.71 -11.12 -23.74
C GLY A 206 10.38 -10.44 -24.08
N ASP A 207 9.49 -10.19 -23.14
CA ASP A 207 8.31 -9.37 -23.35
C ASP A 207 8.68 -7.87 -23.35
N ARG A 208 7.94 -7.07 -24.10
CA ARG A 208 8.06 -5.62 -24.03
C ARG A 208 7.41 -5.12 -22.73
N ASP A 209 8.04 -4.19 -22.03
CA ASP A 209 7.45 -3.52 -20.86
C ASP A 209 6.09 -2.89 -21.23
N ALA A 210 5.12 -3.01 -20.31
CA ALA A 210 3.92 -2.19 -20.36
C ALA A 210 4.20 -0.78 -19.84
N VAL A 211 3.31 0.15 -20.11
CA VAL A 211 3.41 1.55 -19.65
C VAL A 211 2.24 1.87 -18.74
N LEU A 212 2.52 2.45 -17.59
CA LEU A 212 1.52 2.95 -16.65
C LEU A 212 1.67 4.47 -16.53
N ASP A 213 0.62 5.21 -16.87
CA ASP A 213 0.57 6.66 -16.76
C ASP A 213 -0.06 7.05 -15.42
N LEU A 214 0.76 7.40 -14.44
CA LEU A 214 0.30 7.67 -13.07
C LEU A 214 -0.57 8.93 -12.98
N GLN A 215 -0.31 9.94 -13.82
CA GLN A 215 -1.14 11.14 -13.79
C GLN A 215 -2.57 10.85 -14.23
N LEU A 216 -2.74 10.06 -15.30
CA LEU A 216 -4.08 9.70 -15.76
C LEU A 216 -4.86 8.92 -14.70
N LEU A 217 -4.18 8.09 -13.88
CA LEU A 217 -4.85 7.38 -12.79
C LEU A 217 -5.37 8.36 -11.74
N VAL A 218 -4.54 9.34 -11.36
CA VAL A 218 -4.90 10.34 -10.35
C VAL A 218 -5.98 11.28 -10.86
N ASP A 219 -5.88 11.73 -12.12
CA ASP A 219 -6.88 12.58 -12.73
C ASP A 219 -8.26 11.89 -12.76
N GLN A 220 -8.27 10.61 -13.15
CA GLN A 220 -9.50 9.82 -13.15
C GLN A 220 -10.04 9.57 -11.73
N ALA A 221 -9.16 9.29 -10.76
CA ALA A 221 -9.58 9.13 -9.36
C ALA A 221 -10.18 10.42 -8.81
N TRP A 222 -9.63 11.58 -9.18
CA TRP A 222 -10.16 12.89 -8.82
C TRP A 222 -11.58 13.11 -9.39
N GLU A 223 -11.75 12.84 -10.66
CA GLU A 223 -13.02 13.03 -11.37
C GLU A 223 -14.12 12.10 -10.81
N ASP A 224 -13.82 10.81 -10.77
CA ASP A 224 -14.79 9.78 -10.38
C ASP A 224 -15.12 9.82 -8.86
N GLY A 225 -14.16 10.26 -8.03
CA GLY A 225 -14.36 10.46 -6.59
C GLY A 225 -15.06 11.78 -6.22
N GLY A 226 -15.26 12.69 -7.19
CA GLY A 226 -15.95 13.95 -6.98
C GLY A 226 -15.22 14.95 -6.08
N TYR A 227 -13.88 14.91 -6.05
CA TYR A 227 -13.05 15.71 -5.13
C TYR A 227 -12.98 17.22 -5.45
N SER A 228 -13.89 17.73 -6.26
CA SER A 228 -14.01 19.17 -6.55
C SER A 228 -14.43 20.02 -5.35
N ASP A 229 -14.91 19.38 -4.27
CA ASP A 229 -15.37 20.01 -3.03
C ASP A 229 -14.32 20.02 -1.90
N ILE A 230 -13.07 19.62 -2.20
CA ILE A 230 -11.98 19.65 -1.21
C ILE A 230 -11.83 21.05 -0.59
N ASP A 231 -11.81 21.10 0.74
CA ASP A 231 -11.55 22.32 1.50
C ASP A 231 -10.04 22.59 1.63
N TYR A 232 -9.53 23.41 0.73
CA TYR A 232 -8.11 23.83 0.73
C TYR A 232 -7.75 24.82 1.85
N ALA A 233 -8.71 25.26 2.68
CA ALA A 233 -8.41 26.11 3.83
C ALA A 233 -7.69 25.36 4.97
N ARG A 234 -7.82 24.03 4.99
CA ARG A 234 -7.09 23.16 5.92
C ARG A 234 -5.84 22.67 5.22
N GLY A 235 -4.66 23.05 5.70
CA GLY A 235 -3.42 22.53 5.13
C GLY A 235 -3.31 21.02 5.24
N PRO A 236 -2.79 20.33 4.21
CA PRO A 236 -2.59 18.88 4.26
C PRO A 236 -1.47 18.50 5.24
N LEU A 237 -1.56 17.33 5.84
CA LEU A 237 -0.52 16.78 6.70
C LEU A 237 0.33 15.75 5.93
N PRO A 238 1.67 15.71 6.20
CA PRO A 238 2.47 16.69 6.95
C PRO A 238 2.50 18.07 6.27
N LYS A 239 2.83 19.12 7.03
CA LYS A 239 2.94 20.47 6.48
C LYS A 239 3.99 20.53 5.38
N PHE A 240 3.78 21.41 4.41
CA PHE A 240 4.75 21.67 3.37
C PHE A 240 5.86 22.61 3.84
N GLU A 241 7.02 22.52 3.18
CA GLU A 241 8.06 23.52 3.26
C GLU A 241 7.57 24.86 2.72
N ALA A 242 8.14 25.96 3.21
CA ALA A 242 7.67 27.32 2.89
C ALA A 242 7.58 27.60 1.38
N ASN A 243 8.57 27.14 0.61
CA ASN A 243 8.60 27.33 -0.84
C ASN A 243 7.47 26.59 -1.55
N ASP A 244 7.06 25.43 -1.06
CA ASP A 244 5.96 24.68 -1.66
C ASP A 244 4.61 25.28 -1.28
N VAL A 245 4.48 25.79 -0.03
CA VAL A 245 3.29 26.52 0.40
C VAL A 245 3.04 27.73 -0.50
N GLU A 246 4.07 28.51 -0.82
CA GLU A 246 3.93 29.67 -1.71
C GLU A 246 3.48 29.27 -3.12
N TRP A 247 4.11 28.26 -3.71
CA TRP A 247 3.71 27.72 -5.01
C TRP A 247 2.27 27.19 -5.02
N ILE A 248 1.86 26.45 -3.96
CA ILE A 248 0.49 25.93 -3.83
C ILE A 248 -0.51 27.10 -3.78
N ARG A 249 -0.22 28.13 -2.98
CA ARG A 249 -1.06 29.32 -2.89
C ARG A 249 -1.26 29.99 -4.25
N GLU A 250 -0.16 30.23 -4.96
CA GLU A 250 -0.21 30.82 -6.30
C GLU A 250 -1.05 29.95 -7.25
N ARG A 251 -0.88 28.63 -7.20
CA ARG A 251 -1.61 27.69 -8.05
C ARG A 251 -3.10 27.68 -7.76
N LEU A 252 -3.51 27.66 -6.50
CA LEU A 252 -4.90 27.72 -6.08
C LEU A 252 -5.54 29.05 -6.43
N ALA A 253 -4.82 30.15 -6.23
CA ALA A 253 -5.29 31.49 -6.63
C ALA A 253 -5.54 31.60 -8.15
N GLN A 254 -4.69 31.01 -8.98
CA GLN A 254 -4.89 30.94 -10.45
C GLN A 254 -6.17 30.17 -10.84
N GLN A 255 -6.62 29.25 -9.99
CA GLN A 255 -7.85 28.48 -10.17
C GLN A 255 -9.08 29.14 -9.54
N GLY A 256 -8.93 30.34 -8.97
CA GLY A 256 -10.04 31.06 -8.33
C GLY A 256 -10.39 30.56 -6.92
N ILE A 257 -9.56 29.73 -6.31
CA ILE A 257 -9.75 29.21 -4.95
C ILE A 257 -9.19 30.24 -3.95
N ALA A 258 -10.07 31.00 -3.32
CA ALA A 258 -9.72 32.22 -2.58
C ALA A 258 -9.32 32.01 -1.10
N ARG A 259 -9.43 30.81 -0.54
CA ARG A 259 -9.07 30.51 0.87
C ARG A 259 -7.93 29.51 0.93
N ILE A 260 -6.78 30.03 1.33
CA ILE A 260 -5.53 29.29 1.27
C ILE A 260 -4.82 29.38 2.59
N LEU A 261 -4.40 28.22 3.09
CA LEU A 261 -3.37 27.89 4.08
C LEU A 261 -2.81 29.05 4.93
#